data_45200afd0900bf3f6970bb4ed9054a83
#
_entry.id   45200afd0900bf3f6970bb4ed9054a83
#
_cell.length_a   1.000
_cell.length_b   1.000
_cell.length_c   1.000
_cell.angle_alpha   90.00
_cell.angle_beta   90.00
_cell.angle_gamma   90.00
#
_symmetry.space_group_name_H-M   'P 1'
#
loop_
_entity.id
_entity.type
_entity.pdbx_description
1 polymer ?
#
loop_
_entity_poly.entity_id
_entity_poly.type
_entity_poly.pdbx_seq_one_letter_code
_entity_poly.pdbx_strand_id
1 'polypeptide(L)'
;LWGNLCFNPISALTNATLDVVATDPGTRMVARNMMLEAQAIGEKLGVRFAIDVDKRIAGAAGVGAHTTSMLQDLTLGRPMEIDALVTAVQELGRITGVKTPTIDTVLPIVQQRGRIAGCY
;
A
#
# COMPACT_ATOMS: atom_id res chain seq x y z
N LEU A 1 -1.18 -5.73 7.93
CA LEU A 1 -1.90 -5.88 6.67
C LEU A 1 -2.36 -4.54 6.10
N TRP A 2 -3.00 -3.73 6.92
CA TRP A 2 -3.46 -2.39 6.55
C TRP A 2 -2.31 -1.49 6.08
N GLY A 3 -1.17 -1.51 6.80
CA GLY A 3 0.01 -0.78 6.39
C GLY A 3 0.67 -1.36 5.15
N ASN A 4 0.73 -2.68 5.02
CA ASN A 4 1.35 -3.36 3.89
C ASN A 4 0.67 -3.03 2.56
N LEU A 5 -0.65 -2.94 2.55
CA LEU A 5 -1.44 -2.52 1.40
C LEU A 5 -0.96 -1.17 0.85
N CYS A 6 -0.56 -0.25 1.73
CA CYS A 6 -0.23 1.12 1.36
C CYS A 6 1.26 1.32 1.10
N PHE A 7 2.11 0.87 2.02
CA PHE A 7 3.55 1.10 1.92
C PHE A 7 4.24 0.21 0.90
N ASN A 8 3.81 -1.05 0.78
CA ASN A 8 4.49 -2.01 -0.09
C ASN A 8 4.47 -1.59 -1.57
N PRO A 9 3.31 -1.27 -2.18
CA PRO A 9 3.32 -0.87 -3.59
C PRO A 9 4.08 0.44 -3.83
N ILE A 10 3.99 1.41 -2.92
CA ILE A 10 4.71 2.67 -3.07
C ILE A 10 6.22 2.42 -3.01
N SER A 11 6.70 1.59 -2.08
CA SER A 11 8.12 1.28 -1.97
C SER A 11 8.63 0.51 -3.19
N ALA A 12 7.84 -0.39 -3.75
CA ALA A 12 8.20 -1.10 -4.98
C ALA A 12 8.33 -0.15 -6.18
N LEU A 13 7.47 0.86 -6.26
CA LEU A 13 7.49 1.85 -7.34
C LEU A 13 8.64 2.84 -7.21
N THR A 14 8.98 3.25 -5.98
CA THR A 14 9.98 4.29 -5.72
C THR A 14 11.36 3.73 -5.39
N ASN A 15 11.48 2.45 -5.15
CA ASN A 15 12.69 1.79 -4.65
C ASN A 15 13.14 2.36 -3.29
N ALA A 16 12.22 2.89 -2.51
CA ALA A 16 12.50 3.54 -1.24
C ALA A 16 12.27 2.60 -0.06
N THR A 17 13.00 2.84 1.02
CA THR A 17 12.78 2.16 2.30
C THR A 17 11.52 2.72 2.99
N LEU A 18 11.04 2.00 3.99
CA LEU A 18 9.78 2.32 4.67
C LEU A 18 9.77 3.71 5.29
N ASP A 19 10.87 4.10 5.95
CA ASP A 19 11.01 5.41 6.56
C ASP A 19 10.92 6.54 5.54
N VAL A 20 11.52 6.37 4.36
CA VAL A 20 11.47 7.36 3.29
C VAL A 20 10.04 7.53 2.77
N VAL A 21 9.34 6.43 2.50
CA VAL A 21 7.94 6.47 2.05
C VAL A 21 7.07 7.19 3.09
N ALA A 22 7.30 6.92 4.37
CA ALA A 22 6.47 7.45 5.45
C ALA A 22 6.78 8.91 5.82
N THR A 23 7.93 9.45 5.42
CA THR A 23 8.35 10.82 5.79
C THR A 23 8.37 11.80 4.64
N ASP A 24 8.56 11.33 3.40
CA ASP A 24 8.48 12.20 2.22
C ASP A 24 7.03 12.71 2.07
N PRO A 25 6.80 14.02 2.01
CA PRO A 25 5.44 14.56 1.98
C PRO A 25 4.57 14.03 0.84
N GLY A 26 5.15 13.78 -0.33
CA GLY A 26 4.42 13.27 -1.49
C GLY A 26 3.99 11.83 -1.31
N THR A 27 4.91 10.94 -1.01
CA THR A 27 4.60 9.51 -0.81
C THR A 27 3.80 9.28 0.46
N ARG A 28 4.04 10.06 1.50
CA ARG A 28 3.25 10.02 2.72
C ARG A 28 1.78 10.32 2.44
N MET A 29 1.50 11.33 1.61
CA MET A 29 0.14 11.69 1.24
C MET A 29 -0.54 10.55 0.46
N VAL A 30 0.16 9.92 -0.47
CA VAL A 30 -0.37 8.78 -1.23
C VAL A 30 -0.70 7.62 -0.29
N ALA A 31 0.23 7.26 0.61
CA ALA A 31 0.02 6.22 1.59
C ALA A 31 -1.18 6.53 2.50
N ARG A 32 -1.27 7.76 2.98
CA ARG A 32 -2.37 8.21 3.84
C ARG A 32 -3.72 8.07 3.14
N ASN A 33 -3.80 8.49 1.88
CA ASN A 33 -5.04 8.39 1.10
C ASN A 33 -5.44 6.93 0.87
N MET A 34 -4.49 6.06 0.56
CA MET A 34 -4.77 4.62 0.43
C MET A 34 -5.27 4.03 1.74
N MET A 35 -4.65 4.41 2.86
CA MET A 35 -5.06 3.92 4.18
C MET A 35 -6.47 4.39 4.56
N LEU A 36 -6.82 5.63 4.25
CA LEU A 36 -8.17 6.15 4.50
C LEU A 36 -9.22 5.43 3.65
N GLU A 37 -8.91 5.14 2.40
CA GLU A 37 -9.79 4.35 1.53
C GLU A 37 -10.00 2.94 2.08
N ALA A 38 -8.92 2.28 2.49
CA ALA A 38 -8.99 0.95 3.09
C ALA A 38 -9.74 0.97 4.44
N GLN A 39 -9.55 2.01 5.24
CA GLN A 39 -10.28 2.19 6.51
C GLN A 39 -11.77 2.32 6.27
N ALA A 40 -12.18 3.11 5.30
CA ALA A 40 -13.59 3.29 4.96
C ALA A 40 -14.24 1.96 4.55
N ILE A 41 -13.51 1.14 3.78
CA ILE A 41 -13.96 -0.21 3.41
C ILE A 41 -14.12 -1.09 4.66
N GLY A 42 -13.10 -1.10 5.51
CA GLY A 42 -13.11 -1.91 6.74
C GLY A 42 -14.26 -1.54 7.66
N GLU A 43 -14.54 -0.24 7.82
CA GLU A 43 -15.64 0.24 8.64
C GLU A 43 -17.00 -0.21 8.10
N LYS A 44 -17.17 -0.25 6.77
CA LYS A 44 -18.38 -0.80 6.13
C LYS A 44 -18.55 -2.28 6.42
N LEU A 45 -17.46 -3.01 6.61
CA LEU A 45 -17.46 -4.43 6.95
C LEU A 45 -17.51 -4.70 8.46
N GLY A 46 -17.65 -3.67 9.28
CA GLY A 46 -17.73 -3.78 10.72
C GLY A 46 -16.39 -3.84 11.45
N VAL A 47 -15.28 -3.58 10.76
CA VAL A 47 -13.96 -3.55 11.37
C VAL A 47 -13.74 -2.22 12.09
N ARG A 48 -13.18 -2.28 13.30
CA ARG A 48 -12.75 -1.09 14.04
C ARG A 48 -11.24 -0.99 14.02
N PHE A 49 -10.73 0.21 13.72
CA PHE A 49 -9.30 0.48 13.69
C PHE A 49 -8.88 1.12 15.01
N ALA A 50 -8.03 0.43 15.77
CA ALA A 50 -7.56 0.88 17.08
C ALA A 50 -6.53 1.99 16.98
N ILE A 51 -5.85 2.14 15.84
CA ILE A 51 -4.78 3.10 15.63
C ILE A 51 -5.19 4.07 14.52
N ASP A 52 -5.02 5.36 14.78
CA ASP A 52 -5.22 6.42 13.80
C ASP A 52 -4.24 6.30 12.63
N VAL A 53 -4.66 6.71 11.42
CA VAL A 53 -3.84 6.66 10.21
C VAL A 53 -2.51 7.38 10.39
N ASP A 54 -2.53 8.60 10.93
CA ASP A 54 -1.30 9.38 11.11
C ASP A 54 -0.35 8.74 12.12
N LYS A 55 -0.88 8.13 13.18
CA LYS A 55 -0.08 7.36 14.13
C LYS A 55 0.53 6.13 13.49
N ARG A 56 -0.20 5.45 12.63
CA ARG A 56 0.30 4.28 11.91
C ARG A 56 1.44 4.65 10.98
N ILE A 57 1.33 5.79 10.28
CA ILE A 57 2.39 6.30 9.41
C ILE A 57 3.62 6.70 10.24
N ALA A 58 3.42 7.39 11.37
CA ALA A 58 4.51 7.75 12.28
C ALA A 58 5.23 6.51 12.82
N GLY A 59 4.49 5.45 13.12
CA GLY A 59 5.06 4.17 13.53
C GLY A 59 5.93 3.55 12.43
N ALA A 60 5.48 3.61 11.19
CA ALA A 60 6.26 3.13 10.04
C ALA A 60 7.55 3.95 9.87
N ALA A 61 7.48 5.27 10.02
CA ALA A 61 8.67 6.12 9.99
C ALA A 61 9.68 5.74 11.08
N GLY A 62 9.20 5.38 12.27
CA GLY A 62 10.03 4.98 13.40
C GLY A 62 10.72 3.62 13.24
N VAL A 63 10.25 2.76 12.34
CA VAL A 63 10.90 1.47 12.04
C VAL A 63 12.26 1.67 11.38
N GLY A 64 12.44 2.78 10.66
CA GLY A 64 13.71 3.11 10.03
C GLY A 64 13.84 2.58 8.61
N ALA A 65 15.07 2.33 8.17
CA ALA A 65 15.40 1.97 6.80
C ALA A 65 15.09 0.50 6.48
N HIS A 66 13.83 0.11 6.67
CA HIS A 66 13.35 -1.24 6.37
C HIS A 66 12.90 -1.34 4.91
N THR A 67 13.34 -2.39 4.21
CA THR A 67 12.89 -2.71 2.86
C THR A 67 11.64 -3.58 2.94
N THR A 68 10.54 -3.14 2.30
CA THR A 68 9.28 -3.91 2.33
C THR A 68 9.44 -5.25 1.59
N SER A 69 8.60 -6.23 1.94
CA SER A 69 8.63 -7.54 1.29
C SER A 69 8.37 -7.44 -0.22
N MET A 70 7.49 -6.54 -0.64
CA MET A 70 7.19 -6.34 -2.07
C MET A 70 8.41 -5.81 -2.83
N LEU A 71 9.15 -4.86 -2.26
CA LEU A 71 10.39 -4.35 -2.85
C LEU A 71 11.48 -5.42 -2.85
N GLN A 72 11.56 -6.23 -1.79
CA GLN A 72 12.49 -7.36 -1.75
C GLN A 72 12.21 -8.35 -2.87
N ASP A 73 10.94 -8.71 -3.09
CA ASP A 73 10.53 -9.61 -4.15
C ASP A 73 10.89 -9.05 -5.53
N LEU A 74 10.64 -7.77 -5.76
CA LEU A 74 11.00 -7.10 -7.00
C LEU A 74 12.51 -7.12 -7.24
N THR A 75 13.31 -6.82 -6.23
CA THR A 75 14.77 -6.79 -6.30
C THR A 75 15.36 -8.17 -6.59
N LEU A 76 14.77 -9.22 -6.01
CA LEU A 76 15.21 -10.60 -6.17
C LEU A 76 14.58 -11.32 -7.36
N GLY A 77 13.71 -10.65 -8.13
CA GLY A 77 13.04 -11.24 -9.27
C GLY A 77 11.97 -12.26 -8.91
N ARG A 78 11.40 -12.17 -7.70
CA ARG A 78 10.31 -13.04 -7.25
C ARG A 78 8.96 -12.41 -7.52
N PRO A 79 7.88 -13.21 -7.70
CA PRO A 79 6.53 -12.66 -7.87
C PRO A 79 6.11 -11.80 -6.69
N MET A 80 5.57 -10.62 -6.99
CA MET A 80 5.02 -9.71 -5.98
C MET A 80 3.54 -10.06 -5.71
N GLU A 81 3.14 -10.01 -4.44
CA GLU A 81 1.76 -10.31 -4.03
C GLU A 81 0.83 -9.10 -4.19
N ILE A 82 0.75 -8.57 -5.42
CA ILE A 82 -0.05 -7.38 -5.71
C ILE A 82 -1.55 -7.67 -5.58
N ASP A 83 -2.01 -8.77 -6.16
CA ASP A 83 -3.44 -9.09 -6.19
C ASP A 83 -3.96 -9.45 -4.80
N ALA A 84 -3.18 -10.16 -4.00
CA ALA A 84 -3.58 -10.53 -2.64
C ALA A 84 -3.70 -9.32 -1.71
N LEU A 85 -2.91 -8.26 -1.93
CA LEU A 85 -2.90 -7.08 -1.07
C LEU A 85 -3.74 -5.94 -1.64
N VAL A 86 -3.49 -5.54 -2.89
CA VAL A 86 -4.02 -4.30 -3.44
C VAL A 86 -5.30 -4.56 -4.24
N THR A 87 -5.27 -5.49 -5.18
CA THR A 87 -6.44 -5.81 -6.01
C THR A 87 -7.61 -6.30 -5.17
N ALA A 88 -7.35 -7.12 -4.15
CA ALA A 88 -8.37 -7.62 -3.25
C ALA A 88 -9.09 -6.48 -2.51
N VAL A 89 -8.37 -5.47 -2.06
CA VAL A 89 -8.96 -4.32 -1.36
C VAL A 89 -9.77 -3.46 -2.33
N GLN A 90 -9.28 -3.26 -3.56
CA GLN A 90 -10.04 -2.57 -4.60
C GLN A 90 -11.38 -3.26 -4.85
N GLU A 91 -11.39 -4.58 -4.93
CA GLU A 91 -12.61 -5.36 -5.12
C GLU A 91 -13.58 -5.22 -3.94
N LEU A 92 -13.06 -5.26 -2.72
CA LEU A 92 -13.86 -5.01 -1.52
C LEU A 92 -14.47 -3.59 -1.53
N GLY A 93 -13.74 -2.62 -2.05
CA GLY A 93 -14.27 -1.26 -2.24
C GLY A 93 -15.48 -1.26 -3.17
N ARG A 94 -15.40 -1.98 -4.26
CA ARG A 94 -16.50 -2.13 -5.22
C ARG A 94 -17.72 -2.78 -4.58
N ILE A 95 -17.51 -3.86 -3.84
CA ILE A 95 -18.57 -4.61 -3.16
C ILE A 95 -19.26 -3.77 -2.09
N THR A 96 -18.51 -2.97 -1.33
CA THR A 96 -19.02 -2.13 -0.24
C THR A 96 -19.55 -0.77 -0.71
N GLY A 97 -19.33 -0.41 -1.97
CA GLY A 97 -19.71 0.90 -2.50
C GLY A 97 -18.77 2.02 -2.08
N VAL A 98 -17.59 1.73 -1.60
CA VAL A 98 -16.57 2.70 -1.23
C VAL A 98 -15.66 2.98 -2.43
N LYS A 99 -15.50 4.25 -2.76
CA LYS A 99 -14.60 4.67 -3.83
C LYS A 99 -13.15 4.58 -3.38
N THR A 100 -12.26 4.12 -4.28
CA THR A 100 -10.84 3.95 -3.99
C THR A 100 -9.98 4.65 -5.06
N PRO A 101 -10.08 5.99 -5.20
CA PRO A 101 -9.40 6.69 -6.29
C PRO A 101 -7.88 6.58 -6.22
N THR A 102 -7.28 6.59 -5.04
CA THR A 102 -5.83 6.47 -4.89
C THR A 102 -5.37 5.05 -5.17
N ILE A 103 -6.07 4.06 -4.64
CA ILE A 103 -5.78 2.64 -4.93
C ILE A 103 -5.92 2.38 -6.43
N ASP A 104 -6.97 2.91 -7.07
CA ASP A 104 -7.23 2.75 -8.49
C ASP A 104 -6.10 3.37 -9.35
N THR A 105 -5.41 4.39 -8.83
CA THR A 105 -4.29 5.03 -9.50
C THR A 105 -2.99 4.25 -9.32
N VAL A 106 -2.70 3.81 -8.10
CA VAL A 106 -1.44 3.13 -7.76
C VAL A 106 -1.40 1.71 -8.31
N LEU A 107 -2.52 0.99 -8.24
CA LEU A 107 -2.60 -0.42 -8.62
C LEU A 107 -2.09 -0.69 -10.05
N PRO A 108 -2.60 -0.02 -11.10
CA PRO A 108 -2.13 -0.30 -12.46
C PRO A 108 -0.64 0.02 -12.66
N ILE A 109 -0.11 0.99 -11.93
CA ILE A 109 1.30 1.36 -12.04
C ILE A 109 2.19 0.27 -11.43
N VAL A 110 1.84 -0.23 -10.25
CA VAL A 110 2.63 -1.32 -9.64
C VAL A 110 2.47 -2.64 -10.40
N GLN A 111 1.32 -2.89 -10.99
CA GLN A 111 1.11 -4.06 -11.87
C GLN A 111 2.02 -3.97 -13.09
N GLN A 112 2.10 -2.82 -13.74
CA GLN A 112 2.98 -2.61 -14.88
C GLN A 112 4.45 -2.76 -14.48
N ARG A 113 4.83 -2.21 -13.34
CA ARG A 113 6.19 -2.39 -12.79
C ARG A 113 6.52 -3.87 -12.63
N GLY A 114 5.58 -4.64 -12.09
CA GLY A 114 5.74 -6.08 -11.91
C GLY A 114 5.87 -6.83 -13.22
N ARG A 115 5.02 -6.53 -14.20
CA ARG A 115 5.07 -7.18 -15.51
C ARG A 115 6.40 -6.92 -16.24
N ILE A 116 6.87 -5.68 -16.21
CA ILE A 116 8.15 -5.31 -16.85
C ILE A 116 9.32 -6.04 -16.21
N ALA A 117 9.28 -6.24 -14.90
CA ALA A 117 10.32 -6.95 -14.16
C ALA A 117 10.17 -8.48 -14.18
N GLY A 118 9.07 -9.00 -14.71
CA GLY A 118 8.75 -10.42 -14.65
C GLY A 118 8.34 -10.90 -13.26
N CYS A 119 7.81 -10.00 -12.42
CA CYS A 119 7.45 -10.25 -11.03
C CYS A 119 5.94 -10.21 -10.76
N TYR A 120 5.14 -10.39 -11.79
CA TYR A 120 3.68 -10.34 -11.64
C TYR A 120 2.97 -11.28 -12.61
#